data_89c2a03c610c075aab975a5ad6eaa34d
#
_entry.id   89c2a03c610c075aab975a5ad6eaa34d
#
_cell.length_a   1.000
_cell.length_b   1.000
_cell.length_c   1.000
_cell.angle_alpha   90.00
_cell.angle_beta   90.00
_cell.angle_gamma   90.00
#
_symmetry.space_group_name_H-M   'P 1'
#
loop_
_entity.id
_entity.type
_entity.pdbx_description
1 polymer ?
#
loop_
_entity_poly.entity_id
_entity_poly.type
_entity_poly.pdbx_seq_one_letter_code
_entity_poly.pdbx_strand_id
1 'polypeptide(L)'
;MAEDVIFYHGHELEYHLNMLGAEIMNRIYKADYDKRPRKAILLPSCMNSNNKKCRAKEERLGHVCTFCNPKCNVYRITKEFSDHEVYIISHESTAFKGARSEDKDELGIVGVTCVLNLISGGWKSKNLSIPSQCVLLEHVACKNHWLDEDIYGKINDDVLNLKI
;
A
#
# COMPACT_ATOMS: atom_id res chain seq x y z
N MET A 1 17.24 17.01 23.39
CA MET A 1 16.28 16.69 24.48
C MET A 1 14.94 17.43 24.37
N ALA A 2 14.90 18.75 24.12
CA ALA A 2 13.60 19.46 23.93
C ALA A 2 12.95 19.14 22.56
N GLU A 3 13.74 19.01 21.51
CA GLU A 3 13.27 18.63 20.17
C GLU A 3 12.69 17.21 20.14
N ASP A 4 13.33 16.26 20.82
CA ASP A 4 12.84 14.88 20.88
C ASP A 4 11.47 14.79 21.59
N VAL A 5 11.26 15.57 22.66
CA VAL A 5 10.00 15.52 23.42
C VAL A 5 8.86 16.22 22.66
N ILE A 6 9.13 17.29 21.94
CA ILE A 6 8.09 18.07 21.23
C ILE A 6 7.71 17.39 19.91
N PHE A 7 8.68 16.88 19.14
CA PHE A 7 8.43 16.28 17.84
C PHE A 7 8.01 14.80 17.95
N TYR A 8 8.61 14.02 18.84
CA TYR A 8 8.25 12.60 19.01
C TYR A 8 6.86 12.40 19.62
N HIS A 9 6.46 13.18 20.61
CA HIS A 9 5.14 13.02 21.23
C HIS A 9 3.98 13.33 20.29
N GLY A 10 4.13 14.32 19.41
CA GLY A 10 3.11 14.62 18.41
C GLY A 10 2.95 13.52 17.36
N HIS A 11 4.06 12.95 16.92
CA HIS A 11 4.06 11.87 15.92
C HIS A 11 3.63 10.51 16.48
N GLU A 12 3.86 10.23 17.75
CA GLU A 12 3.39 9.02 18.41
C GLU A 12 1.86 8.97 18.46
N LEU A 13 1.22 10.06 18.84
CA LEU A 13 -0.23 10.16 18.84
C LEU A 13 -0.80 9.99 17.43
N GLU A 14 -0.24 10.69 16.45
CA GLU A 14 -0.64 10.57 15.04
C GLU A 14 -0.48 9.13 14.53
N TYR A 15 0.63 8.47 14.86
CA TYR A 15 0.87 7.08 14.52
C TYR A 15 -0.25 6.17 15.06
N HIS A 16 -0.58 6.27 16.34
CA HIS A 16 -1.61 5.44 16.96
C HIS A 16 -3.00 5.74 16.39
N LEU A 17 -3.32 7.00 16.14
CA LEU A 17 -4.59 7.39 15.53
C LEU A 17 -4.72 6.86 14.09
N ASN A 18 -3.65 6.87 13.31
CA ASN A 18 -3.64 6.33 11.97
C ASN A 18 -3.79 4.80 11.97
N MET A 19 -3.14 4.11 12.92
CA MET A 19 -3.30 2.66 13.10
C MET A 19 -4.73 2.28 13.47
N LEU A 20 -5.31 2.99 14.44
CA LEU A 20 -6.69 2.78 14.84
C LEU A 20 -7.67 3.06 13.69
N GLY A 21 -7.47 4.17 12.99
CA GLY A 21 -8.29 4.54 11.84
C GLY A 21 -8.23 3.50 10.71
N ALA A 22 -7.05 2.96 10.42
CA ALA A 22 -6.89 1.90 9.45
C ALA A 22 -7.63 0.61 9.85
N GLU A 23 -7.55 0.21 11.11
CA GLU A 23 -8.27 -0.97 11.60
C GLU A 23 -9.79 -0.77 11.60
N ILE A 24 -10.27 0.41 11.93
CA ILE A 24 -11.69 0.76 11.80
C ILE A 24 -12.14 0.65 10.34
N MET A 25 -11.38 1.19 9.39
CA MET A 25 -11.68 1.07 7.97
C MET A 25 -11.68 -0.40 7.51
N ASN A 26 -10.71 -1.18 7.95
CA ASN A 26 -10.62 -2.61 7.64
C ASN A 26 -11.89 -3.34 8.07
N ARG A 27 -12.37 -3.10 9.27
CA ARG A 27 -13.60 -3.75 9.80
C ARG A 27 -14.85 -3.29 9.06
N ILE A 28 -14.99 -2.00 8.81
CA ILE A 28 -16.19 -1.44 8.16
C ILE A 28 -16.31 -1.95 6.72
N TYR A 29 -15.20 -2.00 5.98
CA TYR A 29 -15.24 -2.32 4.55
C TYR A 29 -14.98 -3.80 4.22
N LYS A 30 -14.67 -4.66 5.21
CA LYS A 30 -14.34 -6.07 4.97
C LYS A 30 -15.45 -6.80 4.20
N ALA A 31 -16.69 -6.69 4.66
CA ALA A 31 -17.81 -7.38 4.04
C ALA A 31 -18.07 -6.95 2.59
N ASP A 32 -17.85 -5.67 2.27
CA ASP A 32 -18.00 -5.16 0.91
C ASP A 32 -16.79 -5.51 0.04
N TYR A 33 -15.58 -5.48 0.61
CA TYR A 33 -14.37 -5.95 -0.03
C TYR A 33 -14.49 -7.43 -0.44
N ASP A 34 -14.97 -8.30 0.47
CA ASP A 34 -15.09 -9.74 0.21
C ASP A 34 -16.02 -10.07 -0.96
N LYS A 35 -17.05 -9.26 -1.17
CA LYS A 35 -18.01 -9.45 -2.28
C LYS A 35 -17.44 -9.08 -3.64
N ARG A 36 -16.33 -8.32 -3.71
CA ARG A 36 -15.79 -7.88 -5.00
C ARG A 36 -15.14 -9.04 -5.77
N PRO A 37 -15.51 -9.25 -7.03
CA PRO A 37 -14.98 -10.35 -7.83
C PRO A 37 -13.51 -10.18 -8.21
N ARG A 38 -13.05 -8.93 -8.31
CA ARG A 38 -11.65 -8.59 -8.61
C ARG A 38 -10.96 -8.04 -7.38
N LYS A 39 -9.73 -8.46 -7.17
CA LYS A 39 -8.88 -8.00 -6.05
C LYS A 39 -7.60 -7.39 -6.58
N ALA A 40 -7.24 -6.23 -6.08
CA ALA A 40 -5.98 -5.58 -6.41
C ALA A 40 -5.16 -5.27 -5.16
N ILE A 41 -3.86 -5.50 -5.23
CA ILE A 41 -2.88 -5.16 -4.19
C ILE A 41 -2.07 -3.96 -4.67
N LEU A 42 -2.13 -2.86 -3.94
CA LEU A 42 -1.35 -1.67 -4.23
C LEU A 42 -0.12 -1.61 -3.32
N LEU A 43 1.06 -1.75 -3.90
CA LEU A 43 2.35 -1.75 -3.21
C LEU A 43 3.06 -0.40 -3.39
N PRO A 44 3.65 0.17 -2.35
CA PRO A 44 4.42 1.40 -2.48
C PRO A 44 5.76 1.16 -3.18
N SER A 45 6.24 2.13 -3.93
CA SER A 45 7.50 2.04 -4.67
C SER A 45 8.74 1.81 -3.78
N CYS A 46 8.67 2.13 -2.49
CA CYS A 46 9.75 1.86 -1.53
C CYS A 46 9.98 0.35 -1.27
N MET A 47 9.04 -0.51 -1.64
CA MET A 47 9.24 -1.98 -1.62
C MET A 47 10.02 -2.48 -2.83
N ASN A 48 10.25 -1.66 -3.82
CA ASN A 48 10.99 -2.01 -5.02
C ASN A 48 12.50 -1.90 -4.77
N SER A 49 13.19 -3.03 -4.70
CA SER A 49 14.63 -3.13 -4.42
C SER A 49 15.55 -2.58 -5.53
N ASN A 50 15.02 -2.02 -6.60
CA ASN A 50 15.85 -1.55 -7.71
C ASN A 50 15.17 -0.45 -8.53
N ASN A 51 14.81 0.65 -7.87
CA ASN A 51 14.09 1.77 -8.50
C ASN A 51 14.74 2.28 -9.81
N LYS A 52 16.09 2.32 -9.88
CA LYS A 52 16.81 2.84 -11.06
C LYS A 52 16.85 1.86 -12.24
N LYS A 53 16.66 0.56 -12.01
CA LYS A 53 16.73 -0.50 -13.03
C LYS A 53 15.43 -1.29 -13.17
N CYS A 54 14.40 -0.90 -12.47
CA CYS A 54 13.09 -1.53 -12.55
C CYS A 54 12.50 -1.32 -13.95
N ARG A 55 11.99 -2.41 -14.53
CA ARG A 55 11.34 -2.41 -15.84
C ARG A 55 9.81 -2.48 -15.73
N ALA A 56 9.27 -2.13 -14.58
CA ALA A 56 7.82 -2.13 -14.39
C ALA A 56 7.14 -1.30 -15.47
N LYS A 57 6.03 -1.79 -15.98
CA LYS A 57 5.25 -1.15 -17.04
C LYS A 57 4.11 -0.37 -16.45
N GLU A 58 3.85 0.81 -16.97
CA GLU A 58 2.70 1.61 -16.60
C GLU A 58 1.41 0.94 -17.09
N GLU A 59 0.47 0.80 -16.18
CA GLU A 59 -0.87 0.28 -16.38
C GLU A 59 -1.89 1.20 -15.73
N ARG A 60 -3.16 0.90 -15.86
CA ARG A 60 -4.28 1.75 -15.46
C ARG A 60 -4.25 2.21 -13.99
N LEU A 61 -3.99 1.31 -13.05
CA LEU A 61 -4.00 1.62 -11.62
C LEU A 61 -2.62 1.88 -11.01
N GLY A 62 -1.56 1.67 -11.78
CA GLY A 62 -0.17 1.83 -11.33
C GLY A 62 0.80 1.12 -12.25
N HIS A 63 1.97 0.74 -11.75
CA HIS A 63 2.95 0.00 -12.55
C HIS A 63 2.89 -1.49 -12.22
N VAL A 64 2.94 -2.34 -13.23
CA VAL A 64 2.94 -3.80 -13.09
C VAL A 64 4.36 -4.35 -13.12
N CYS A 65 4.66 -5.30 -12.24
CA CYS A 65 5.97 -5.95 -12.16
C CYS A 65 6.25 -6.79 -13.40
N THR A 66 7.43 -6.62 -13.99
CA THR A 66 7.91 -7.42 -15.14
C THR A 66 8.89 -8.51 -14.72
N PHE A 67 8.94 -8.85 -13.45
CA PHE A 67 9.78 -9.91 -12.89
C PHE A 67 11.28 -9.76 -13.20
N CYS A 68 11.78 -8.52 -13.19
CA CYS A 68 13.17 -8.21 -13.58
C CYS A 68 14.23 -8.55 -12.51
N ASN A 69 13.83 -8.72 -11.24
CA ASN A 69 14.76 -9.04 -10.14
C ASN A 69 14.11 -9.96 -9.10
N PRO A 70 14.53 -11.24 -8.97
CA PRO A 70 13.97 -12.19 -8.04
C PRO A 70 14.20 -11.85 -6.55
N LYS A 71 15.14 -10.96 -6.23
CA LYS A 71 15.39 -10.47 -4.87
C LYS A 71 14.47 -9.30 -4.47
N CYS A 72 13.62 -8.83 -5.38
CA CYS A 72 12.71 -7.72 -5.12
C CYS A 72 11.48 -8.18 -4.33
N ASN A 73 11.10 -7.42 -3.29
CA ASN A 73 9.90 -7.71 -2.51
C ASN A 73 8.62 -7.67 -3.37
N VAL A 74 8.55 -6.73 -4.32
CA VAL A 74 7.42 -6.66 -5.26
C VAL A 74 7.35 -7.91 -6.15
N TYR A 75 8.48 -8.40 -6.66
CA TYR A 75 8.54 -9.65 -7.42
C TYR A 75 7.95 -10.82 -6.62
N ARG A 76 8.39 -10.96 -5.36
CA ARG A 76 7.93 -12.03 -4.47
C ARG A 76 6.42 -11.98 -4.28
N ILE A 77 5.90 -10.83 -3.89
CA ILE A 77 4.45 -10.65 -3.66
C ILE A 77 3.65 -10.87 -4.95
N THR A 78 4.09 -10.31 -6.08
CA THR A 78 3.39 -10.52 -7.37
C THR A 78 3.35 -11.98 -7.78
N LYS A 79 4.36 -12.78 -7.41
CA LYS A 79 4.40 -14.20 -7.70
C LYS A 79 3.53 -15.02 -6.73
N GLU A 80 3.52 -14.65 -5.46
CA GLU A 80 2.75 -15.31 -4.42
C GLU A 80 1.25 -15.10 -4.59
N PHE A 81 0.84 -13.87 -4.92
CA PHE A 81 -0.56 -13.50 -5.17
C PHE A 81 -0.87 -13.38 -6.66
N SER A 82 -0.56 -14.44 -7.42
CA SER A 82 -0.72 -14.45 -8.88
C SER A 82 -2.18 -14.42 -9.37
N ASP A 83 -3.13 -14.68 -8.51
CA ASP A 83 -4.57 -14.56 -8.72
C ASP A 83 -5.11 -13.14 -8.45
N HIS A 84 -4.27 -12.24 -7.97
CA HIS A 84 -4.58 -10.85 -7.70
C HIS A 84 -3.90 -9.91 -8.70
N GLU A 85 -4.51 -8.76 -8.94
CA GLU A 85 -3.89 -7.69 -9.69
C GLU A 85 -2.89 -6.94 -8.77
N VAL A 86 -1.58 -6.97 -9.05
CA VAL A 86 -0.57 -6.32 -8.21
C VAL A 86 0.01 -5.10 -8.91
N TYR A 87 -0.14 -3.93 -8.30
CA TYR A 87 0.33 -2.66 -8.83
C TYR A 87 1.33 -1.98 -7.90
N ILE A 88 2.33 -1.36 -8.48
CA ILE A 88 3.30 -0.49 -7.79
C ILE A 88 2.82 0.95 -7.91
N ILE A 89 2.66 1.62 -6.79
CA ILE A 89 2.27 3.03 -6.73
C ILE A 89 3.51 3.88 -6.45
N SER A 90 3.86 4.73 -7.40
CA SER A 90 5.07 5.56 -7.32
C SER A 90 4.94 6.70 -6.31
N HIS A 91 3.75 7.27 -6.20
CA HIS A 91 3.43 8.35 -5.28
C HIS A 91 1.95 8.31 -4.92
N GLU A 92 1.61 8.71 -3.70
CA GLU A 92 0.23 8.74 -3.21
C GLU A 92 -0.71 9.51 -4.15
N SER A 93 -0.26 10.65 -4.69
CA SER A 93 -1.06 11.46 -5.63
C SER A 93 -1.40 10.75 -6.95
N THR A 94 -0.66 9.69 -7.30
CA THR A 94 -0.91 8.89 -8.52
C THR A 94 -1.82 7.70 -8.26
N ALA A 95 -2.00 7.32 -6.99
CA ALA A 95 -2.92 6.26 -6.62
C ALA A 95 -4.33 6.58 -7.13
N PHE A 96 -4.95 5.58 -7.74
CA PHE A 96 -6.33 5.66 -8.27
C PHE A 96 -6.57 6.62 -9.46
N LYS A 97 -5.54 7.22 -10.07
CA LYS A 97 -5.74 8.09 -11.24
C LYS A 97 -6.46 7.41 -12.41
N GLY A 98 -6.25 6.11 -12.56
CA GLY A 98 -6.89 5.32 -13.61
C GLY A 98 -8.15 4.59 -13.16
N ALA A 99 -8.68 4.85 -11.95
CA ALA A 99 -9.92 4.24 -11.49
C ALA A 99 -11.10 4.66 -12.38
N ARG A 100 -12.01 3.71 -12.65
CA ARG A 100 -13.19 3.89 -13.48
C ARG A 100 -14.45 3.76 -12.65
N SER A 101 -15.57 4.24 -13.16
CA SER A 101 -16.86 4.14 -12.48
C SER A 101 -17.31 2.69 -12.20
N GLU A 102 -16.94 1.75 -13.04
CA GLU A 102 -17.22 0.31 -12.90
C GLU A 102 -16.43 -0.34 -11.77
N ASP A 103 -15.25 0.17 -11.44
CA ASP A 103 -14.39 -0.39 -10.38
C ASP A 103 -15.07 -0.36 -8.99
N LYS A 104 -16.00 0.55 -8.75
CA LYS A 104 -16.74 0.65 -7.49
C LYS A 104 -17.56 -0.63 -7.18
N ASP A 105 -18.03 -1.33 -8.21
CA ASP A 105 -18.88 -2.51 -8.09
C ASP A 105 -18.08 -3.81 -8.23
N GLU A 106 -16.92 -3.77 -8.89
CA GLU A 106 -16.12 -4.94 -9.23
C GLU A 106 -14.85 -5.10 -8.43
N LEU A 107 -14.20 -3.99 -8.00
CA LEU A 107 -12.85 -4.01 -7.47
C LEU A 107 -12.81 -3.86 -5.95
N GLY A 108 -12.11 -4.76 -5.28
CA GLY A 108 -11.65 -4.61 -3.90
C GLY A 108 -10.15 -4.35 -3.87
N ILE A 109 -9.69 -3.46 -3.01
CA ILE A 109 -8.28 -3.07 -2.95
C ILE A 109 -7.66 -3.40 -1.59
N VAL A 110 -6.45 -3.96 -1.61
CA VAL A 110 -5.55 -4.00 -0.45
C VAL A 110 -4.47 -2.96 -0.66
N GLY A 111 -4.50 -1.90 0.13
CA GLY A 111 -3.48 -0.85 0.11
C GLY A 111 -2.38 -1.13 1.13
N VAL A 112 -1.17 -1.34 0.65
CA VAL A 112 0.03 -1.51 1.49
C VAL A 112 0.77 -0.19 1.54
N THR A 113 1.01 0.37 2.73
CA THR A 113 1.72 1.64 2.84
C THR A 113 2.31 1.88 4.23
N CYS A 114 3.09 2.95 4.37
CA CYS A 114 3.52 3.43 5.67
C CYS A 114 2.36 4.12 6.42
N VAL A 115 2.51 4.28 7.72
CA VAL A 115 1.48 4.86 8.60
C VAL A 115 1.01 6.24 8.12
N LEU A 116 1.89 7.06 7.57
CA LEU A 116 1.57 8.44 7.13
C LEU A 116 0.58 8.49 5.95
N ASN A 117 0.61 7.49 5.07
CA ASN A 117 -0.23 7.46 3.88
C ASN A 117 -1.42 6.48 4.00
N LEU A 118 -1.54 5.79 5.13
CA LEU A 118 -2.51 4.71 5.30
C LEU A 118 -3.94 5.25 5.26
N ILE A 119 -4.21 6.27 6.07
CA ILE A 119 -5.53 6.90 6.17
C ILE A 119 -5.89 7.67 4.91
N SER A 120 -4.96 8.43 4.34
CA SER A 120 -5.23 9.19 3.11
C SER A 120 -5.54 8.29 1.92
N GLY A 121 -4.85 7.14 1.81
CA GLY A 121 -5.15 6.11 0.82
C GLY A 121 -6.55 5.52 1.01
N GLY A 122 -6.93 5.20 2.24
CA GLY A 122 -8.25 4.70 2.59
C GLY A 122 -9.37 5.70 2.25
N TRP A 123 -9.18 6.99 2.53
CA TRP A 123 -10.12 8.04 2.16
C TRP A 123 -10.28 8.21 0.64
N LYS A 124 -9.17 8.11 -0.11
CA LYS A 124 -9.25 8.15 -1.59
C LYS A 124 -10.06 7.00 -2.14
N SER A 125 -9.84 5.79 -1.64
CA SER A 125 -10.59 4.60 -2.03
C SER A 125 -12.09 4.76 -1.71
N LYS A 126 -12.41 5.25 -0.48
CA LYS A 126 -13.78 5.55 -0.07
C LYS A 126 -14.47 6.56 -1.00
N ASN A 127 -13.79 7.65 -1.37
CA ASN A 127 -14.34 8.67 -2.26
C ASN A 127 -14.68 8.13 -3.66
N LEU A 128 -14.01 7.05 -4.08
CA LEU A 128 -14.30 6.32 -5.30
C LEU A 128 -15.32 5.18 -5.10
N SER A 129 -15.82 5.02 -3.88
CA SER A 129 -16.72 3.91 -3.50
C SER A 129 -16.12 2.51 -3.75
N ILE A 130 -14.80 2.40 -3.73
CA ILE A 130 -14.07 1.14 -3.85
C ILE A 130 -13.73 0.65 -2.44
N PRO A 131 -14.25 -0.50 -1.99
CA PRO A 131 -13.93 -1.02 -0.66
C PRO A 131 -12.46 -1.42 -0.57
N SER A 132 -11.81 -0.99 0.52
CA SER A 132 -10.39 -1.26 0.70
C SER A 132 -10.04 -1.83 2.06
N GLN A 133 -8.96 -2.61 2.08
CA GLN A 133 -8.27 -3.08 3.26
C GLN A 133 -6.91 -2.40 3.34
N CYS A 134 -6.52 -1.97 4.51
CA CYS A 134 -5.25 -1.30 4.76
C CYS A 134 -4.27 -2.27 5.42
N VAL A 135 -3.06 -2.36 4.89
CA VAL A 135 -1.96 -3.15 5.46
C VAL A 135 -0.76 -2.24 5.69
N LEU A 136 -0.27 -2.24 6.92
CA LEU A 136 0.88 -1.45 7.30
C LEU A 136 2.17 -2.15 6.89
N LEU A 137 3.12 -1.37 6.37
CA LEU A 137 4.50 -1.83 6.19
C LEU A 137 5.13 -2.10 7.57
N GLU A 138 5.73 -3.27 7.73
CA GLU A 138 6.49 -3.63 8.92
C GLU A 138 7.80 -2.82 9.03
N HIS A 139 8.46 -2.62 7.89
CA HIS A 139 9.65 -1.78 7.78
C HIS A 139 9.44 -0.74 6.70
N VAL A 140 9.58 0.52 7.08
CA VAL A 140 9.47 1.65 6.16
C VAL A 140 10.87 2.04 5.71
N ALA A 141 11.10 1.98 4.40
CA ALA A 141 12.34 2.43 3.79
C ALA A 141 12.01 3.54 2.78
N CYS A 142 11.71 4.72 3.29
CA CYS A 142 11.37 5.83 2.42
C CYS A 142 12.58 6.70 2.20
N LYS A 143 13.07 6.76 0.97
CA LYS A 143 14.15 7.64 0.54
C LYS A 143 13.86 9.13 0.85
N ASN A 144 12.61 9.51 0.92
CA ASN A 144 12.20 10.89 1.17
C ASN A 144 12.15 11.23 2.66
N HIS A 145 12.25 10.24 3.57
CA HIS A 145 12.00 10.46 4.99
C HIS A 145 13.14 10.06 5.92
N TRP A 146 13.88 8.95 5.68
CA TRP A 146 14.68 8.43 6.78
C TRP A 146 16.01 7.73 6.47
N LEU A 147 16.30 7.23 5.27
CA LEU A 147 17.42 6.30 5.12
C LEU A 147 18.16 6.33 3.78
N ASP A 148 19.43 5.95 3.84
CA ASP A 148 20.33 5.69 2.73
C ASP A 148 19.95 4.48 1.88
N GLU A 149 20.57 4.36 0.73
CA GLU A 149 20.20 3.70 -0.52
C GLU A 149 19.84 2.20 -0.50
N ASP A 150 20.00 1.46 0.60
CA ASP A 150 19.95 -0.01 0.56
C ASP A 150 18.87 -0.68 1.43
N ILE A 151 17.96 0.09 2.00
CA ILE A 151 16.88 -0.47 2.82
C ILE A 151 15.56 -0.44 2.05
N TYR A 152 14.89 -1.59 1.98
CA TYR A 152 13.64 -1.76 1.26
C TYR A 152 12.48 -2.01 2.21
N GLY A 153 11.33 -1.42 1.92
CA GLY A 153 10.11 -1.66 2.67
C GLY A 153 9.75 -3.14 2.68
N LYS A 154 9.35 -3.65 3.84
CA LYS A 154 8.87 -5.01 4.02
C LYS A 154 7.46 -5.02 4.56
N ILE A 155 6.72 -6.04 4.21
CA ILE A 155 5.39 -6.36 4.71
C ILE A 155 5.46 -7.66 5.52
N ASN A 156 4.61 -7.76 6.50
CA ASN A 156 4.34 -9.02 7.16
C ASN A 156 3.34 -9.82 6.31
N ASP A 157 3.78 -10.95 5.80
CA ASP A 157 3.00 -11.78 4.88
C ASP A 157 1.75 -12.35 5.55
N ASP A 158 1.81 -12.69 6.84
CA ASP A 158 0.65 -13.18 7.59
C ASP A 158 -0.44 -12.11 7.69
N VAL A 159 -0.04 -10.84 7.90
CA VAL A 159 -0.99 -9.71 7.94
C VAL A 159 -1.60 -9.47 6.58
N LEU A 160 -0.83 -9.59 5.50
CA LEU A 160 -1.34 -9.47 4.14
C LEU A 160 -2.37 -10.59 3.85
N ASN A 161 -2.03 -11.83 4.18
CA ASN A 161 -2.91 -13.00 4.00
C ASN A 161 -4.24 -12.87 4.78
N LEU A 162 -4.23 -12.26 5.96
CA LEU A 162 -5.45 -12.02 6.74
C LEU A 162 -6.39 -10.96 6.13
N LYS A 163 -5.89 -10.10 5.24
CA LYS A 163 -6.66 -9.00 4.64
C LYS A 163 -7.12 -9.31 3.21
N ILE A 164 -6.52 -10.29 2.56
CA ILE A 164 -6.93 -10.80 1.25
C ILE A 164 -8.01 -11.85 1.39
#